data_2a1d5d6a1def04e74c4c8e0f0a14d2a0
#
_entry.id   2a1d5d6a1def04e74c4c8e0f0a14d2a0
#
_cell.length_a   1.000
_cell.length_b   1.000
_cell.length_c   1.000
_cell.angle_alpha   90.00
_cell.angle_beta   90.00
_cell.angle_gamma   90.00
#
_symmetry.space_group_name_H-M   'P 1'
#
loop_
_entity.id
_entity.type
_entity.pdbx_description
1 polymer ?
#
loop_
_entity_poly.entity_id
_entity_poly.type
_entity_poly.pdbx_seq_one_letter_code
_entity_poly.pdbx_strand_id
1 'polypeptide(L)'
;MNKTTLRHLLSATALVAMAFAAHAGQAPLAAAVPDTPVSHRDRVYTAEQFSNTVSVTDPVDNKMLGVIRLGDPSPGNFSPLYKGQVLVHGMGFSPDHRTLAVVSIGSNSVTFIDTATNAVKHTTYVGRSPHEAFFTPDGTEVWVTVRGENYISVLDAANFEEKSRITTPGGPGMQIFSPDGKYGYVCSSFNPETVVIDTASKQIVGRVKQDSPFCPNIAATPDGKQVWMTLKDVGRTMVFDAKPPFAVLKSFDTGPITNHVNFATTKKGSFAYVTVGGLNVVKVFRTDDFSQVATVPVGKLPHGIWPSGDGSRVYVGLENADALAAIDTATNTVVANVPIGQAPQAIAYVPNAVPEGDGMAGLQPPGIAGEVAHLTLVPLQGGKAVAAANAPTSVSLFEQGLLQVLQASATGLEPKQPYVLALAEQPDGSGTLQPLANFMTNPAGAAIVNAIGPIRQQVQGATGADSKRFLVIAPQSGGKPGTPVQVQSL
;
A
#
# COMPACT_ATOMS: atom_id res chain seq x y z
N MET A 1 -83.02 27.07 6.30
CA MET A 1 -82.20 26.71 7.51
C MET A 1 -81.32 25.49 7.16
N ASN A 2 -80.16 25.71 6.63
CA ASN A 2 -79.32 24.66 6.19
C ASN A 2 -77.98 24.76 6.93
N LYS A 3 -77.62 23.73 7.60
CA LYS A 3 -76.31 23.56 8.27
C LYS A 3 -75.32 22.99 7.22
N THR A 4 -74.36 23.78 6.84
CA THR A 4 -73.22 23.34 6.00
C THR A 4 -72.11 22.89 6.83
N THR A 5 -71.80 21.59 6.76
CA THR A 5 -70.69 20.93 7.46
C THR A 5 -69.40 21.09 6.67
N LEU A 6 -68.47 21.82 7.19
CA LEU A 6 -67.11 21.99 6.62
C LEU A 6 -66.24 20.76 6.97
N ARG A 7 -65.88 19.93 5.99
CA ARG A 7 -64.92 18.83 6.15
C ARG A 7 -63.51 19.38 5.93
N HIS A 8 -62.71 19.39 6.98
CA HIS A 8 -61.26 19.59 6.87
C HIS A 8 -60.62 18.31 6.36
N LEU A 9 -60.04 18.33 5.17
CA LEU A 9 -59.08 17.35 4.71
C LEU A 9 -57.74 17.67 5.36
N LEU A 10 -57.31 16.82 6.29
CA LEU A 10 -55.93 16.79 6.75
C LEU A 10 -55.13 15.95 5.74
N SER A 11 -54.32 16.61 4.93
CA SER A 11 -53.28 15.98 4.11
C SER A 11 -52.10 15.64 5.02
N ALA A 12 -51.98 14.39 5.39
CA ALA A 12 -50.77 13.88 6.04
C ALA A 12 -49.68 13.71 4.98
N THR A 13 -48.75 14.65 4.92
CA THR A 13 -47.52 14.50 4.16
C THR A 13 -46.60 13.57 4.93
N ALA A 14 -46.54 12.30 4.54
CA ALA A 14 -45.56 11.37 5.03
C ALA A 14 -44.20 11.81 4.54
N LEU A 15 -43.37 12.40 5.41
CA LEU A 15 -41.93 12.53 5.20
C LEU A 15 -41.34 11.12 5.22
N VAL A 16 -41.06 10.58 4.06
CA VAL A 16 -40.18 9.43 3.92
C VAL A 16 -38.77 9.94 4.22
N ALA A 17 -38.33 9.80 5.45
CA ALA A 17 -36.92 9.92 5.79
C ALA A 17 -36.20 8.75 5.09
N MET A 18 -35.62 9.00 3.93
CA MET A 18 -34.60 8.12 3.38
C MET A 18 -33.43 8.17 4.37
N ALA A 19 -33.34 7.15 5.20
CA ALA A 19 -32.12 6.86 5.91
C ALA A 19 -31.08 6.54 4.83
N PHE A 20 -30.27 7.53 4.46
CA PHE A 20 -29.01 7.25 3.80
C PHE A 20 -28.24 6.39 4.79
N ALA A 21 -28.13 5.09 4.49
CA ALA A 21 -27.19 4.25 5.17
C ALA A 21 -25.84 4.95 5.02
N ALA A 22 -25.28 5.45 6.12
CA ALA A 22 -23.95 6.00 6.14
C ALA A 22 -23.03 4.88 5.68
N HIS A 23 -22.52 4.98 4.46
CA HIS A 23 -21.57 4.03 3.93
C HIS A 23 -20.28 4.27 4.69
N ALA A 24 -19.77 3.21 5.27
CA ALA A 24 -18.56 3.22 6.05
C ALA A 24 -17.42 3.91 5.30
N GLY A 25 -16.79 4.90 5.94
CA GLY A 25 -15.77 5.77 5.36
C GLY A 25 -14.43 5.11 5.10
N GLN A 26 -14.47 3.83 4.80
CA GLN A 26 -13.27 3.10 4.51
C GLN A 26 -13.46 2.13 3.35
N ALA A 27 -12.41 2.00 2.56
CA ALA A 27 -12.30 0.99 1.55
C ALA A 27 -12.60 -0.40 2.08
N PRO A 28 -13.15 -1.25 1.27
CA PRO A 28 -13.64 -1.01 -0.08
C PRO A 28 -15.06 -0.44 -0.13
N LEU A 29 -15.74 -0.31 1.01
CA LEU A 29 -17.17 0.04 1.04
C LEU A 29 -17.46 1.50 0.77
N ALA A 30 -16.65 2.41 1.33
CA ALA A 30 -16.81 3.84 1.04
C ALA A 30 -16.52 4.15 -0.42
N ALA A 31 -15.72 3.30 -1.06
CA ALA A 31 -15.46 3.36 -2.48
C ALA A 31 -16.50 2.63 -3.32
N ALA A 32 -17.28 1.71 -2.74
CA ALA A 32 -18.26 0.91 -3.48
C ALA A 32 -19.54 1.74 -3.75
N VAL A 33 -19.51 2.47 -4.84
CA VAL A 33 -20.68 3.18 -5.42
C VAL A 33 -20.91 2.62 -6.83
N PRO A 34 -21.39 1.37 -6.96
CA PRO A 34 -21.37 0.60 -8.22
C PRO A 34 -22.16 1.22 -9.35
N ASP A 35 -23.11 2.09 -9.03
CA ASP A 35 -23.94 2.78 -10.01
C ASP A 35 -23.43 4.19 -10.38
N THR A 36 -22.29 4.60 -9.81
CA THR A 36 -21.67 5.89 -10.06
C THR A 36 -20.39 5.70 -10.86
N PRO A 37 -20.38 6.00 -12.17
CA PRO A 37 -19.20 5.88 -13.00
C PRO A 37 -18.02 6.73 -12.49
N VAL A 38 -16.81 6.31 -12.81
CA VAL A 38 -15.60 7.11 -12.59
C VAL A 38 -15.77 8.51 -13.19
N SER A 39 -15.44 9.54 -12.44
CA SER A 39 -15.65 10.94 -12.83
C SER A 39 -14.42 11.81 -12.55
N HIS A 40 -14.35 12.99 -13.21
CA HIS A 40 -13.33 14.02 -12.93
C HIS A 40 -13.43 14.64 -11.52
N ARG A 41 -14.45 14.27 -10.75
CA ARG A 41 -14.58 14.65 -9.33
C ARG A 41 -13.93 13.68 -8.38
N ASP A 42 -13.58 12.48 -8.87
CA ASP A 42 -12.89 11.46 -8.11
C ASP A 42 -11.38 11.73 -8.12
N ARG A 43 -10.69 11.20 -7.14
CA ARG A 43 -9.21 11.27 -7.10
C ARG A 43 -8.62 9.92 -6.70
N VAL A 44 -7.51 9.59 -7.33
CA VAL A 44 -6.61 8.54 -6.84
C VAL A 44 -5.44 9.22 -6.16
N TYR A 45 -5.34 9.00 -4.85
CA TYR A 45 -4.20 9.43 -4.05
C TYR A 45 -3.21 8.28 -3.93
N THR A 46 -1.93 8.60 -4.06
CA THR A 46 -0.85 7.61 -3.92
C THR A 46 0.18 8.13 -2.93
N ALA A 47 0.43 7.37 -1.86
CA ALA A 47 1.43 7.67 -0.85
C ALA A 47 2.81 7.21 -1.32
N GLU A 48 3.78 8.09 -1.33
CA GLU A 48 5.10 7.86 -1.91
C GLU A 48 6.20 8.06 -0.87
N GLN A 49 6.83 6.95 -0.51
CA GLN A 49 7.68 6.89 0.67
C GLN A 49 8.97 7.71 0.53
N PHE A 50 9.64 7.67 -0.61
CA PHE A 50 10.94 8.32 -0.74
C PHE A 50 10.85 9.75 -1.27
N SER A 51 9.85 10.10 -2.04
CA SER A 51 9.62 11.51 -2.43
C SER A 51 8.91 12.33 -1.33
N ASN A 52 8.40 11.68 -0.28
CA ASN A 52 7.66 12.33 0.81
C ASN A 52 6.42 13.10 0.31
N THR A 53 5.74 12.54 -0.67
CA THR A 53 4.61 13.16 -1.35
C THR A 53 3.38 12.27 -1.34
N VAL A 54 2.25 12.88 -1.65
CA VAL A 54 1.04 12.18 -2.09
C VAL A 54 0.73 12.68 -3.49
N SER A 55 0.87 11.83 -4.52
CA SER A 55 0.43 12.16 -5.87
C SER A 55 -1.09 12.11 -5.96
N VAL A 56 -1.64 13.05 -6.73
CA VAL A 56 -3.08 13.19 -6.99
C VAL A 56 -3.31 12.95 -8.48
N THR A 57 -4.09 11.91 -8.80
CA THR A 57 -4.38 11.50 -10.18
C THR A 57 -5.86 11.60 -10.48
N ASP A 58 -6.19 12.17 -11.64
CA ASP A 58 -7.53 12.11 -12.21
C ASP A 58 -7.76 10.72 -12.82
N PRO A 59 -8.77 9.95 -12.34
CA PRO A 59 -8.97 8.58 -12.80
C PRO A 59 -9.63 8.48 -14.18
N VAL A 60 -10.27 9.52 -14.68
CA VAL A 60 -10.91 9.51 -16.02
C VAL A 60 -9.83 9.51 -17.09
N ASP A 61 -8.91 10.47 -16.99
CA ASP A 61 -7.83 10.65 -17.96
C ASP A 61 -6.58 9.83 -17.63
N ASN A 62 -6.55 9.20 -16.44
CA ASN A 62 -5.36 8.56 -15.88
C ASN A 62 -4.15 9.51 -15.92
N LYS A 63 -4.36 10.74 -15.45
CA LYS A 63 -3.37 11.82 -15.49
C LYS A 63 -3.04 12.30 -14.09
N MET A 64 -1.76 12.31 -13.73
CA MET A 64 -1.31 12.97 -12.51
C MET A 64 -1.54 14.47 -12.64
N LEU A 65 -2.25 15.05 -11.67
CA LEU A 65 -2.56 16.48 -11.58
C LEU A 65 -1.46 17.26 -10.88
N GLY A 66 -0.79 16.65 -9.92
CA GLY A 66 0.26 17.21 -9.10
C GLY A 66 0.47 16.40 -7.83
N VAL A 67 1.23 16.97 -6.89
CA VAL A 67 1.55 16.32 -5.62
C VAL A 67 1.21 17.21 -4.43
N ILE A 68 0.87 16.59 -3.31
CA ILE A 68 0.82 17.20 -1.98
C ILE A 68 2.14 16.85 -1.31
N ARG A 69 2.95 17.86 -1.00
CA ARG A 69 4.26 17.65 -0.39
C ARG A 69 4.15 17.65 1.13
N LEU A 70 4.51 16.55 1.77
CA LEU A 70 4.47 16.40 3.24
C LEU A 70 5.85 16.54 3.88
N GLY A 71 6.90 16.25 3.15
CA GLY A 71 8.28 16.40 3.58
C GLY A 71 9.13 17.02 2.48
N ASP A 72 10.32 17.47 2.86
CA ASP A 72 11.27 18.03 1.91
C ASP A 72 12.32 16.95 1.54
N PRO A 73 12.42 16.54 0.27
CA PRO A 73 13.51 15.68 -0.20
C PRO A 73 14.86 16.41 -0.24
N SER A 74 14.91 17.68 0.20
CA SER A 74 16.11 18.52 0.13
C SER A 74 17.28 17.93 0.92
N PRO A 75 18.48 17.92 0.33
CA PRO A 75 19.71 17.45 0.94
C PRO A 75 20.21 18.29 2.14
N GLY A 76 19.55 19.39 2.44
CA GLY A 76 19.96 20.30 3.52
C GLY A 76 19.65 19.86 4.95
N ASN A 77 18.87 18.79 5.12
CA ASN A 77 18.41 18.35 6.44
C ASN A 77 19.22 17.17 6.98
N PHE A 78 20.40 17.44 7.50
CA PHE A 78 21.24 16.43 8.18
C PHE A 78 20.94 16.26 9.68
N SER A 79 19.89 16.89 10.18
CA SER A 79 19.50 16.70 11.57
C SER A 79 18.78 15.38 11.76
N PRO A 80 19.09 14.59 12.80
CA PRO A 80 18.31 13.41 13.18
C PRO A 80 16.87 13.74 13.59
N LEU A 81 16.52 15.00 13.71
CA LEU A 81 15.15 15.49 13.91
C LEU A 81 14.41 15.73 12.58
N TYR A 82 14.81 15.08 11.58
CA TYR A 82 14.39 15.03 10.17
C TYR A 82 12.98 15.54 9.87
N LYS A 83 12.83 16.81 9.74
CA LYS A 83 11.58 17.42 9.23
C LYS A 83 11.36 17.10 7.73
N GLY A 84 12.42 16.65 7.04
CA GLY A 84 12.38 16.40 5.62
C GLY A 84 11.96 14.96 5.21
N GLN A 85 12.39 13.94 5.96
CA GLN A 85 12.15 12.53 5.65
C GLN A 85 10.98 11.99 6.46
N VAL A 86 9.78 12.25 6.00
CA VAL A 86 8.55 11.80 6.70
C VAL A 86 8.19 10.35 6.38
N LEU A 87 8.65 9.83 5.24
CA LEU A 87 8.39 8.46 4.75
C LEU A 87 6.90 8.16 4.71
N VAL A 88 6.23 8.81 3.77
CA VAL A 88 4.78 8.67 3.55
C VAL A 88 4.43 7.22 3.22
N HIS A 89 3.40 6.65 3.86
CA HIS A 89 3.10 5.23 3.77
C HIS A 89 1.60 4.95 3.66
N GLY A 90 0.90 4.66 4.76
CA GLY A 90 -0.49 4.23 4.78
C GLY A 90 -1.50 5.38 4.56
N MET A 91 -2.67 5.08 4.03
CA MET A 91 -3.73 6.07 3.81
C MET A 91 -5.13 5.51 4.02
N GLY A 92 -6.01 6.35 4.59
CA GLY A 92 -7.45 6.17 4.63
C GLY A 92 -8.17 7.49 4.40
N PHE A 93 -9.49 7.47 4.30
CA PHE A 93 -10.28 8.69 4.11
C PHE A 93 -11.59 8.63 4.91
N SER A 94 -12.15 9.82 5.20
CA SER A 94 -13.38 9.97 5.97
C SER A 94 -14.62 9.50 5.19
N PRO A 95 -15.69 9.05 5.88
CA PRO A 95 -16.93 8.59 5.24
C PRO A 95 -17.60 9.60 4.31
N ASP A 96 -17.40 10.89 4.59
CA ASP A 96 -17.90 11.98 3.75
C ASP A 96 -17.00 12.31 2.55
N HIS A 97 -15.86 11.60 2.42
CA HIS A 97 -14.85 11.78 1.37
C HIS A 97 -14.15 13.16 1.38
N ARG A 98 -14.15 13.86 2.54
CA ARG A 98 -13.60 15.23 2.65
C ARG A 98 -12.25 15.29 3.35
N THR A 99 -11.85 14.22 3.98
CA THR A 99 -10.57 14.19 4.71
C THR A 99 -9.80 12.93 4.35
N LEU A 100 -8.60 13.09 3.85
CA LEU A 100 -7.63 12.03 3.69
C LEU A 100 -6.74 11.97 4.94
N ALA A 101 -6.53 10.81 5.51
CA ALA A 101 -5.57 10.55 6.58
C ALA A 101 -4.34 9.86 5.98
N VAL A 102 -3.17 10.46 6.15
CA VAL A 102 -1.90 9.99 5.56
C VAL A 102 -0.90 9.73 6.66
N VAL A 103 -0.45 8.49 6.76
CA VAL A 103 0.57 8.07 7.73
C VAL A 103 1.96 8.35 7.19
N SER A 104 2.82 8.85 8.06
CA SER A 104 4.24 9.06 7.82
C SER A 104 5.05 8.28 8.85
N ILE A 105 5.67 7.16 8.43
CA ILE A 105 6.35 6.23 9.35
C ILE A 105 7.63 6.80 9.92
N GLY A 106 8.34 7.65 9.19
CA GLY A 106 9.60 8.25 9.61
C GLY A 106 9.43 9.40 10.61
N SER A 107 8.36 10.19 10.49
CA SER A 107 8.03 11.28 11.40
C SER A 107 7.10 10.87 12.54
N ASN A 108 6.63 9.61 12.56
CA ASN A 108 5.68 9.11 13.56
C ASN A 108 4.39 9.94 13.63
N SER A 109 3.83 10.26 12.48
CA SER A 109 2.68 11.17 12.39
C SER A 109 1.60 10.69 11.44
N VAL A 110 0.41 11.26 11.61
CA VAL A 110 -0.71 11.20 10.67
C VAL A 110 -1.04 12.62 10.25
N THR A 111 -1.05 12.89 8.95
CA THR A 111 -1.43 14.19 8.38
C THR A 111 -2.83 14.09 7.78
N PHE A 112 -3.71 14.98 8.19
CA PHE A 112 -5.08 15.09 7.69
C PHE A 112 -5.15 16.18 6.62
N ILE A 113 -5.69 15.81 5.46
CA ILE A 113 -5.69 16.65 4.26
C ILE A 113 -7.14 16.82 3.78
N ASP A 114 -7.51 18.03 3.44
CA ASP A 114 -8.77 18.33 2.78
C ASP A 114 -8.72 17.87 1.32
N THR A 115 -9.63 17.00 0.90
CA THR A 115 -9.61 16.41 -0.45
C THR A 115 -10.01 17.40 -1.56
N ALA A 116 -10.79 18.42 -1.25
CA ALA A 116 -11.23 19.41 -2.23
C ALA A 116 -10.15 20.46 -2.53
N THR A 117 -9.36 20.82 -1.51
CA THR A 117 -8.34 21.89 -1.60
C THR A 117 -6.91 21.40 -1.53
N ASN A 118 -6.70 20.10 -1.22
CA ASN A 118 -5.39 19.48 -0.98
C ASN A 118 -4.59 20.15 0.16
N ALA A 119 -5.24 20.92 1.00
CA ALA A 119 -4.63 21.62 2.12
C ALA A 119 -4.48 20.71 3.33
N VAL A 120 -3.33 20.77 4.01
CA VAL A 120 -3.15 20.12 5.31
C VAL A 120 -4.03 20.78 6.35
N LYS A 121 -4.94 20.01 6.95
CA LYS A 121 -5.83 20.45 8.03
C LYS A 121 -5.17 20.35 9.39
N HIS A 122 -4.45 19.24 9.63
CA HIS A 122 -3.84 18.95 10.92
C HIS A 122 -2.74 17.88 10.76
N THR A 123 -1.81 17.82 11.70
CA THR A 123 -0.83 16.74 11.83
C THR A 123 -0.75 16.31 13.29
N THR A 124 -1.06 15.03 13.53
CA THR A 124 -1.01 14.41 14.86
C THR A 124 0.20 13.51 14.96
N TYR A 125 1.00 13.68 15.99
CA TYR A 125 2.11 12.79 16.30
C TYR A 125 1.61 11.62 17.15
N VAL A 126 1.98 10.40 16.77
CA VAL A 126 1.62 9.15 17.44
C VAL A 126 2.88 8.38 17.88
N GLY A 127 2.75 7.14 18.29
CA GLY A 127 3.93 6.32 18.65
C GLY A 127 4.77 5.90 17.43
N ARG A 128 5.79 5.09 17.68
CA ARG A 128 6.83 4.72 16.70
C ARG A 128 6.29 3.94 15.52
N SER A 129 6.75 4.33 14.33
CA SER A 129 6.47 3.64 13.07
C SER A 129 4.98 3.32 12.88
N PRO A 130 4.08 4.31 12.93
CA PRO A 130 2.68 4.09 12.58
C PRO A 130 2.61 3.52 11.16
N HIS A 131 1.58 2.72 10.86
CA HIS A 131 1.55 2.05 9.57
C HIS A 131 0.29 2.37 8.76
N GLU A 132 -0.88 2.37 9.40
CA GLU A 132 -2.15 2.65 8.73
C GLU A 132 -3.05 3.52 9.60
N ALA A 133 -3.86 4.38 8.97
CA ALA A 133 -4.82 5.25 9.64
C ALA A 133 -6.17 5.21 8.93
N PHE A 134 -7.19 4.67 9.61
CA PHE A 134 -8.51 4.50 9.03
C PHE A 134 -9.60 5.11 9.91
N PHE A 135 -10.52 5.83 9.27
CA PHE A 135 -11.73 6.29 9.94
C PHE A 135 -12.64 5.12 10.29
N THR A 136 -13.26 5.17 11.46
CA THR A 136 -14.36 4.26 11.77
C THR A 136 -15.53 4.48 10.80
N PRO A 137 -16.33 3.45 10.51
CA PRO A 137 -17.45 3.55 9.59
C PRO A 137 -18.48 4.63 9.91
N ASP A 138 -18.63 4.98 11.19
CA ASP A 138 -19.47 6.10 11.64
C ASP A 138 -18.80 7.47 11.54
N GLY A 139 -17.51 7.51 11.17
CA GLY A 139 -16.73 8.73 10.98
C GLY A 139 -16.35 9.46 12.28
N THR A 140 -16.55 8.85 13.46
CA THR A 140 -16.32 9.52 14.73
C THR A 140 -14.90 9.40 15.26
N GLU A 141 -14.15 8.38 14.80
CA GLU A 141 -12.78 8.11 15.23
C GLU A 141 -11.87 7.82 14.03
N VAL A 142 -10.56 8.02 14.24
CA VAL A 142 -9.52 7.50 13.36
C VAL A 142 -8.65 6.54 14.18
N TRP A 143 -8.60 5.29 13.75
CA TRP A 143 -7.72 4.31 14.37
C TRP A 143 -6.39 4.28 13.61
N VAL A 144 -5.28 4.42 14.35
CA VAL A 144 -3.93 4.40 13.79
C VAL A 144 -3.17 3.22 14.38
N THR A 145 -2.79 2.27 13.53
CA THR A 145 -1.93 1.16 13.97
C THR A 145 -0.52 1.67 14.23
N VAL A 146 -0.04 1.51 15.46
CA VAL A 146 1.32 1.93 15.86
C VAL A 146 2.23 0.70 15.85
N ARG A 147 2.74 0.40 14.65
CA ARG A 147 3.47 -0.85 14.36
C ARG A 147 4.72 -1.05 15.20
N GLY A 148 5.43 0.01 15.55
CA GLY A 148 6.62 -0.04 16.40
C GLY A 148 6.32 -0.24 17.88
N GLU A 149 5.05 -0.34 18.26
CA GLU A 149 4.55 -0.47 19.63
C GLU A 149 3.55 -1.66 19.75
N ASN A 150 2.68 -1.63 20.75
CA ASN A 150 1.68 -2.66 21.02
C ASN A 150 0.27 -2.08 21.20
N TYR A 151 -0.08 -1.04 20.43
CA TYR A 151 -1.40 -0.41 20.54
C TYR A 151 -1.86 0.22 19.23
N ILE A 152 -3.15 0.47 19.16
CA ILE A 152 -3.78 1.36 18.20
C ILE A 152 -4.02 2.70 18.91
N SER A 153 -3.56 3.78 18.32
CA SER A 153 -3.91 5.14 18.74
C SER A 153 -5.29 5.48 18.18
N VAL A 154 -6.23 5.86 19.05
CA VAL A 154 -7.59 6.24 18.68
C VAL A 154 -7.68 7.76 18.74
N LEU A 155 -7.83 8.38 17.57
CA LEU A 155 -7.96 9.83 17.45
C LEU A 155 -9.45 10.20 17.33
N ASP A 156 -9.81 11.35 17.83
CA ASP A 156 -11.12 11.95 17.60
C ASP A 156 -11.16 12.54 16.19
N ALA A 157 -12.14 12.17 15.38
CA ALA A 157 -12.22 12.61 13.98
C ALA A 157 -12.62 14.09 13.80
N ALA A 158 -13.10 14.76 14.86
CA ALA A 158 -13.48 16.16 14.79
C ALA A 158 -12.29 17.12 14.99
N ASN A 159 -11.33 16.73 15.85
CA ASN A 159 -10.16 17.57 16.16
C ASN A 159 -8.81 16.90 15.88
N PHE A 160 -8.83 15.60 15.53
CA PHE A 160 -7.67 14.76 15.21
C PHE A 160 -6.70 14.52 16.39
N GLU A 161 -7.12 14.78 17.63
CA GLU A 161 -6.31 14.55 18.83
C GLU A 161 -6.48 13.10 19.36
N GLU A 162 -5.40 12.52 19.93
CA GLU A 162 -5.49 11.20 20.56
C GLU A 162 -6.39 11.25 21.80
N LYS A 163 -7.44 10.46 21.81
CA LYS A 163 -8.37 10.34 22.95
C LYS A 163 -8.24 9.06 23.75
N SER A 164 -7.71 8.00 23.16
CA SER A 164 -7.51 6.72 23.84
C SER A 164 -6.57 5.81 23.06
N ARG A 165 -6.18 4.68 23.68
CA ARG A 165 -5.37 3.63 23.05
C ARG A 165 -6.03 2.27 23.28
N ILE A 166 -5.96 1.42 22.25
CA ILE A 166 -6.39 0.02 22.33
C ILE A 166 -5.14 -0.84 22.37
N THR A 167 -4.92 -1.55 23.48
CA THR A 167 -3.78 -2.46 23.60
C THR A 167 -3.95 -3.66 22.70
N THR A 168 -2.92 -3.98 21.92
CA THR A 168 -2.85 -5.13 21.04
C THR A 168 -1.58 -5.95 21.33
N PRO A 169 -1.42 -7.15 20.78
CA PRO A 169 -0.11 -7.77 20.63
C PRO A 169 0.85 -6.84 19.87
N GLY A 170 2.15 -6.95 20.14
CA GLY A 170 3.16 -6.09 19.53
C GLY A 170 3.12 -6.13 17.99
N GLY A 171 3.33 -4.98 17.36
CA GLY A 171 3.41 -4.84 15.92
C GLY A 171 2.07 -4.84 15.18
N PRO A 172 1.01 -4.14 15.65
CA PRO A 172 -0.21 -3.96 14.84
C PRO A 172 0.18 -3.26 13.54
N GLY A 173 0.08 -3.97 12.41
CA GLY A 173 0.50 -3.48 11.10
C GLY A 173 -0.66 -2.87 10.33
N MET A 174 -1.58 -3.70 9.91
CA MET A 174 -2.72 -3.28 9.10
C MET A 174 -4.03 -3.52 9.85
N GLN A 175 -5.03 -2.76 9.46
CA GLN A 175 -6.38 -2.88 10.00
C GLN A 175 -7.42 -2.67 8.91
N ILE A 176 -8.62 -3.20 9.15
CA ILE A 176 -9.82 -2.94 8.35
C ILE A 176 -11.05 -3.05 9.25
N PHE A 177 -12.08 -2.27 8.99
CA PHE A 177 -13.36 -2.41 9.67
C PHE A 177 -14.32 -3.33 8.90
N SER A 178 -15.18 -4.02 9.65
CA SER A 178 -16.33 -4.67 9.04
C SER A 178 -17.26 -3.62 8.43
N PRO A 179 -17.97 -3.95 7.34
CA PRO A 179 -18.87 -3.02 6.68
C PRO A 179 -19.96 -2.41 7.57
N ASP A 180 -20.42 -3.18 8.55
CA ASP A 180 -21.40 -2.73 9.53
C ASP A 180 -20.79 -1.92 10.70
N GLY A 181 -19.47 -1.70 10.68
CA GLY A 181 -18.75 -0.96 11.69
C GLY A 181 -18.59 -1.67 13.03
N LYS A 182 -19.02 -2.94 13.16
CA LYS A 182 -19.02 -3.66 14.43
C LYS A 182 -17.64 -4.14 14.86
N TYR A 183 -16.81 -4.56 13.90
CA TYR A 183 -15.51 -5.13 14.18
C TYR A 183 -14.39 -4.35 13.48
N GLY A 184 -13.25 -4.20 14.17
CA GLY A 184 -11.96 -3.87 13.58
C GLY A 184 -11.09 -5.14 13.56
N TYR A 185 -10.60 -5.51 12.38
CA TYR A 185 -9.66 -6.61 12.19
C TYR A 185 -8.26 -6.04 12.07
N VAL A 186 -7.36 -6.47 12.95
CA VAL A 186 -6.01 -5.91 13.05
C VAL A 186 -4.99 -7.03 12.96
N CYS A 187 -4.26 -7.09 11.86
CA CYS A 187 -3.23 -8.10 11.69
C CYS A 187 -1.85 -7.58 12.13
N SER A 188 -1.04 -8.49 12.64
CA SER A 188 0.27 -8.16 13.17
C SER A 188 1.35 -8.23 12.08
N SER A 189 2.42 -7.44 12.27
CA SER A 189 3.67 -7.55 11.51
C SER A 189 4.72 -8.41 12.21
N PHE A 190 4.53 -8.75 13.50
CA PHE A 190 5.54 -9.44 14.31
C PHE A 190 5.04 -10.70 15.01
N ASN A 191 3.72 -10.84 15.15
CA ASN A 191 3.11 -12.01 15.77
C ASN A 191 2.22 -12.75 14.76
N PRO A 192 2.17 -14.08 14.78
CA PRO A 192 1.38 -14.86 13.83
C PRO A 192 -0.11 -14.88 14.21
N GLU A 193 -0.70 -13.69 14.45
CA GLU A 193 -2.11 -13.56 14.78
C GLU A 193 -2.72 -12.25 14.26
N THR A 194 -3.99 -12.32 13.92
CA THR A 194 -4.89 -11.19 13.71
C THR A 194 -5.84 -11.11 14.89
N VAL A 195 -5.98 -9.95 15.52
CA VAL A 195 -6.99 -9.72 16.55
C VAL A 195 -8.24 -9.10 15.96
N VAL A 196 -9.40 -9.49 16.49
CA VAL A 196 -10.70 -8.90 16.17
C VAL A 196 -11.15 -8.08 17.38
N ILE A 197 -11.41 -6.81 17.15
CA ILE A 197 -11.77 -5.84 18.18
C ILE A 197 -13.21 -5.40 17.94
N ASP A 198 -14.04 -5.48 18.97
CA ASP A 198 -15.36 -4.86 18.96
C ASP A 198 -15.19 -3.34 19.05
N THR A 199 -15.70 -2.61 18.05
CA THR A 199 -15.44 -1.17 17.91
C THR A 199 -16.07 -0.34 19.02
N ALA A 200 -17.21 -0.75 19.55
CA ALA A 200 -17.92 -0.02 20.60
C ALA A 200 -17.23 -0.17 21.97
N SER A 201 -16.89 -1.39 22.36
CA SER A 201 -16.22 -1.66 23.62
C SER A 201 -14.71 -1.51 23.58
N LYS A 202 -14.11 -1.49 22.39
CA LYS A 202 -12.66 -1.49 22.16
C LYS A 202 -11.92 -2.69 22.76
N GLN A 203 -12.64 -3.81 22.95
CA GLN A 203 -12.10 -5.04 23.50
C GLN A 203 -11.80 -6.06 22.40
N ILE A 204 -10.74 -6.85 22.57
CA ILE A 204 -10.45 -7.99 21.71
C ILE A 204 -11.49 -9.07 21.96
N VAL A 205 -12.28 -9.40 20.94
CA VAL A 205 -13.37 -10.40 20.98
C VAL A 205 -13.07 -11.65 20.16
N GLY A 206 -11.98 -11.64 19.39
CA GLY A 206 -11.56 -12.78 18.58
C GLY A 206 -10.08 -12.75 18.25
N ARG A 207 -9.55 -13.92 17.86
CA ARG A 207 -8.16 -14.09 17.42
C ARG A 207 -8.13 -15.10 16.28
N VAL A 208 -7.40 -14.76 15.21
CA VAL A 208 -7.19 -15.63 14.06
C VAL A 208 -5.70 -15.90 13.92
N LYS A 209 -5.30 -17.17 13.98
CA LYS A 209 -3.90 -17.56 13.81
C LYS A 209 -3.48 -17.35 12.35
N GLN A 210 -2.33 -16.73 12.13
CA GLN A 210 -1.68 -16.54 10.82
C GLN A 210 -0.65 -17.61 10.54
N ASP A 211 -0.44 -17.93 9.24
CA ASP A 211 0.61 -18.86 8.83
C ASP A 211 2.03 -18.23 8.94
N SER A 212 2.11 -16.90 9.08
CA SER A 212 3.35 -16.13 9.21
C SER A 212 3.11 -14.90 10.08
N PRO A 213 4.13 -14.40 10.80
CA PRO A 213 4.01 -13.17 11.59
C PRO A 213 3.69 -11.93 10.76
N PHE A 214 4.22 -11.83 9.52
CA PHE A 214 4.16 -10.60 8.75
C PHE A 214 2.95 -10.54 7.81
N CYS A 215 1.93 -9.78 8.21
CA CYS A 215 0.76 -9.42 7.42
C CYS A 215 0.88 -7.97 6.92
N PRO A 216 1.24 -7.73 5.66
CA PRO A 216 1.35 -6.38 5.11
C PRO A 216 0.01 -5.74 4.80
N ASN A 217 -1.07 -6.53 4.61
CA ASN A 217 -2.38 -5.98 4.32
C ASN A 217 -3.53 -6.92 4.71
N ILE A 218 -4.67 -6.32 5.03
CA ILE A 218 -5.93 -6.99 5.35
C ILE A 218 -7.10 -6.20 4.77
N ALA A 219 -8.08 -6.88 4.21
CA ALA A 219 -9.27 -6.26 3.64
C ALA A 219 -10.54 -7.10 3.91
N ALA A 220 -11.68 -6.44 4.11
CA ALA A 220 -12.98 -7.09 4.27
C ALA A 220 -13.76 -7.05 2.97
N THR A 221 -14.47 -8.14 2.64
CA THR A 221 -15.33 -8.15 1.45
C THR A 221 -16.50 -7.15 1.61
N PRO A 222 -16.95 -6.51 0.52
CA PRO A 222 -18.04 -5.53 0.59
C PRO A 222 -19.35 -6.07 1.16
N ASP A 223 -19.61 -7.37 1.06
CA ASP A 223 -20.77 -8.04 1.63
C ASP A 223 -20.61 -8.41 3.12
N GLY A 224 -19.45 -8.12 3.72
CA GLY A 224 -19.14 -8.35 5.12
C GLY A 224 -19.08 -9.83 5.54
N LYS A 225 -18.84 -10.75 4.60
CA LYS A 225 -18.77 -12.18 4.90
C LYS A 225 -17.35 -12.66 5.17
N GLN A 226 -16.37 -12.10 4.50
CA GLN A 226 -14.99 -12.59 4.52
C GLN A 226 -14.01 -11.46 4.83
N VAL A 227 -12.90 -11.84 5.45
CA VAL A 227 -11.72 -11.00 5.60
C VAL A 227 -10.55 -11.73 4.98
N TRP A 228 -9.86 -11.06 4.08
CA TRP A 228 -8.68 -11.55 3.39
C TRP A 228 -7.44 -10.85 3.92
N MET A 229 -6.39 -11.60 4.18
CA MET A 229 -5.10 -11.06 4.57
C MET A 229 -3.97 -11.65 3.74
N THR A 230 -2.97 -10.86 3.49
CA THR A 230 -1.76 -11.28 2.78
C THR A 230 -0.65 -11.61 3.77
N LEU A 231 0.20 -12.58 3.43
CA LEU A 231 1.32 -13.03 4.24
C LEU A 231 2.59 -12.99 3.38
N LYS A 232 3.29 -11.86 3.45
CA LYS A 232 4.41 -11.49 2.55
C LYS A 232 5.56 -12.47 2.60
N ASP A 233 5.93 -12.92 3.81
CA ASP A 233 7.11 -13.76 4.02
C ASP A 233 6.98 -15.18 3.49
N VAL A 234 5.75 -15.70 3.47
CA VAL A 234 5.46 -17.05 2.98
C VAL A 234 4.80 -17.06 1.60
N GLY A 235 4.49 -15.88 1.04
CA GLY A 235 3.88 -15.75 -0.28
C GLY A 235 2.47 -16.31 -0.35
N ARG A 236 1.66 -16.11 0.70
CA ARG A 236 0.31 -16.68 0.83
C ARG A 236 -0.75 -15.61 1.04
N THR A 237 -1.98 -15.98 0.77
CA THR A 237 -3.17 -15.23 1.16
C THR A 237 -4.04 -16.14 2.03
N MET A 238 -4.54 -15.59 3.15
CA MET A 238 -5.48 -16.28 4.03
C MET A 238 -6.83 -15.57 4.02
N VAL A 239 -7.90 -16.36 4.17
CA VAL A 239 -9.28 -15.89 4.25
C VAL A 239 -9.93 -16.48 5.48
N PHE A 240 -10.63 -15.64 6.24
CA PHE A 240 -11.42 -16.08 7.40
C PHE A 240 -12.82 -15.46 7.38
N ASP A 241 -13.74 -16.08 8.11
CA ASP A 241 -15.12 -15.60 8.28
C ASP A 241 -15.10 -14.26 9.03
N ALA A 242 -15.75 -13.24 8.49
CA ALA A 242 -15.85 -11.93 9.12
C ALA A 242 -16.69 -11.91 10.41
N LYS A 243 -17.37 -13.02 10.73
CA LYS A 243 -18.25 -13.18 11.90
C LYS A 243 -17.75 -14.28 12.85
N PRO A 244 -18.11 -14.20 14.14
CA PRO A 244 -17.76 -15.25 15.09
C PRO A 244 -18.18 -16.65 14.58
N PRO A 245 -17.35 -17.67 14.76
CA PRO A 245 -16.11 -17.69 15.52
C PRO A 245 -14.84 -17.22 14.76
N PHE A 246 -14.95 -16.50 13.63
CA PHE A 246 -13.84 -16.00 12.82
C PHE A 246 -12.97 -17.15 12.25
N ALA A 247 -13.63 -18.20 11.83
CA ALA A 247 -12.96 -19.41 11.35
C ALA A 247 -12.15 -19.16 10.09
N VAL A 248 -10.95 -19.75 10.00
CA VAL A 248 -10.17 -19.73 8.75
C VAL A 248 -10.90 -20.56 7.70
N LEU A 249 -11.24 -19.92 6.58
CA LEU A 249 -11.94 -20.54 5.45
C LEU A 249 -10.96 -21.14 4.45
N LYS A 250 -9.86 -20.42 4.18
CA LYS A 250 -8.87 -20.84 3.18
C LYS A 250 -7.51 -20.22 3.47
N SER A 251 -6.45 -20.93 3.11
CA SER A 251 -5.09 -20.39 2.98
C SER A 251 -4.50 -21.01 1.70
N PHE A 252 -3.91 -20.18 0.83
CA PHE A 252 -3.40 -20.63 -0.47
C PHE A 252 -2.20 -19.81 -0.92
N ASP A 253 -1.36 -20.41 -1.78
CA ASP A 253 -0.16 -19.77 -2.27
C ASP A 253 -0.49 -18.73 -3.33
N THR A 254 0.05 -17.54 -3.17
CA THR A 254 -0.09 -16.43 -4.13
C THR A 254 1.23 -16.07 -4.80
N GLY A 255 2.34 -16.23 -4.11
CA GLY A 255 3.67 -16.01 -4.67
C GLY A 255 4.55 -15.12 -3.77
N PRO A 256 5.85 -15.04 -4.06
CA PRO A 256 6.81 -14.29 -3.25
C PRO A 256 6.46 -12.81 -3.21
N ILE A 257 6.66 -12.19 -2.05
CA ILE A 257 6.32 -10.79 -1.80
C ILE A 257 4.85 -10.50 -2.14
N THR A 258 3.93 -11.34 -1.65
CA THR A 258 2.49 -11.03 -1.68
C THR A 258 2.24 -9.82 -0.78
N ASN A 259 1.82 -8.70 -1.39
CA ASN A 259 1.69 -7.42 -0.69
C ASN A 259 0.26 -7.13 -0.26
N HIS A 260 -0.57 -6.55 -1.13
CA HIS A 260 -1.90 -6.06 -0.77
C HIS A 260 -3.01 -6.87 -1.44
N VAL A 261 -4.20 -6.83 -0.85
CA VAL A 261 -5.45 -7.35 -1.41
C VAL A 261 -6.54 -6.29 -1.28
N ASN A 262 -7.36 -6.16 -2.32
CA ASN A 262 -8.59 -5.39 -2.28
C ASN A 262 -9.62 -5.97 -3.25
N PHE A 263 -10.86 -5.50 -3.20
CA PHE A 263 -11.98 -6.11 -3.92
C PHE A 263 -12.60 -5.16 -4.92
N ALA A 264 -12.79 -5.63 -6.14
CA ALA A 264 -13.66 -4.99 -7.12
C ALA A 264 -14.95 -5.81 -7.29
N THR A 265 -16.09 -5.15 -7.14
CA THR A 265 -17.40 -5.76 -7.39
C THR A 265 -17.92 -5.28 -8.73
N THR A 266 -18.22 -6.21 -9.60
CA THR A 266 -18.71 -5.98 -10.96
C THR A 266 -20.01 -6.75 -11.17
N LYS A 267 -20.66 -6.58 -12.32
CA LYS A 267 -21.83 -7.38 -12.71
C LYS A 267 -21.55 -8.89 -12.81
N LYS A 268 -20.26 -9.27 -12.92
CA LYS A 268 -19.80 -10.66 -12.97
C LYS A 268 -19.55 -11.29 -11.59
N GLY A 269 -19.69 -10.51 -10.52
CA GLY A 269 -19.42 -10.91 -9.14
C GLY A 269 -18.35 -10.05 -8.46
N SER A 270 -17.95 -10.49 -7.29
CA SER A 270 -16.89 -9.86 -6.49
C SER A 270 -15.57 -10.60 -6.66
N PHE A 271 -14.49 -9.86 -6.90
CA PHE A 271 -13.16 -10.40 -7.15
C PHE A 271 -12.13 -9.76 -6.22
N ALA A 272 -11.26 -10.60 -5.68
CA ALA A 272 -10.09 -10.16 -4.92
C ALA A 272 -8.91 -9.97 -5.88
N TYR A 273 -8.32 -8.80 -5.84
CA TYR A 273 -7.12 -8.44 -6.59
C TYR A 273 -5.95 -8.43 -5.60
N VAL A 274 -4.98 -9.32 -5.83
CA VAL A 274 -3.84 -9.52 -4.92
C VAL A 274 -2.55 -9.14 -5.63
N THR A 275 -1.82 -8.16 -5.09
CA THR A 275 -0.51 -7.77 -5.63
C THR A 275 0.56 -8.77 -5.20
N VAL A 276 1.34 -9.27 -6.16
CA VAL A 276 2.43 -10.22 -5.94
C VAL A 276 3.73 -9.58 -6.44
N GLY A 277 4.39 -8.88 -5.52
CA GLY A 277 5.55 -8.03 -5.82
C GLY A 277 6.71 -8.78 -6.45
N GLY A 278 7.00 -9.99 -5.96
CA GLY A 278 8.09 -10.82 -6.48
C GLY A 278 7.83 -11.44 -7.85
N LEU A 279 6.62 -11.32 -8.39
CA LEU A 279 6.26 -11.79 -9.74
C LEU A 279 5.91 -10.64 -10.69
N ASN A 280 5.83 -9.39 -10.21
CA ASN A 280 5.37 -8.22 -10.96
C ASN A 280 3.98 -8.41 -11.57
N VAL A 281 3.08 -9.03 -10.81
CA VAL A 281 1.71 -9.32 -11.26
C VAL A 281 0.68 -8.95 -10.21
N VAL A 282 -0.56 -8.79 -10.65
CA VAL A 282 -1.76 -8.86 -9.82
C VAL A 282 -2.47 -10.16 -10.15
N LYS A 283 -2.74 -10.98 -9.15
CA LYS A 283 -3.57 -12.19 -9.28
C LYS A 283 -5.00 -11.86 -8.89
N VAL A 284 -5.95 -12.39 -9.67
CA VAL A 284 -7.38 -12.12 -9.49
C VAL A 284 -8.08 -13.42 -9.10
N PHE A 285 -8.81 -13.38 -7.99
CA PHE A 285 -9.52 -14.54 -7.46
C PHE A 285 -11.01 -14.23 -7.30
N ARG A 286 -11.85 -15.21 -7.50
CA ARG A 286 -13.25 -15.14 -7.11
C ARG A 286 -13.37 -15.18 -5.58
N THR A 287 -14.32 -14.45 -5.03
CA THR A 287 -14.54 -14.48 -3.56
C THR A 287 -15.43 -15.62 -3.11
N ASP A 288 -16.20 -16.23 -4.01
CA ASP A 288 -17.16 -17.30 -3.72
C ASP A 288 -16.51 -18.70 -3.59
N ASP A 289 -15.50 -18.99 -4.39
CA ASP A 289 -14.84 -20.33 -4.44
C ASP A 289 -13.31 -20.27 -4.32
N PHE A 290 -12.73 -19.06 -4.23
CA PHE A 290 -11.31 -18.79 -4.14
C PHE A 290 -10.50 -19.21 -5.39
N SER A 291 -11.16 -19.48 -6.52
CA SER A 291 -10.49 -19.82 -7.76
C SER A 291 -9.77 -18.62 -8.38
N GLN A 292 -8.56 -18.85 -8.87
CA GLN A 292 -7.83 -17.84 -9.62
C GLN A 292 -8.39 -17.72 -11.03
N VAL A 293 -8.80 -16.51 -11.43
CA VAL A 293 -9.40 -16.26 -12.75
C VAL A 293 -8.48 -15.49 -13.71
N ALA A 294 -7.50 -14.76 -13.17
CA ALA A 294 -6.53 -14.04 -14.00
C ALA A 294 -5.19 -13.86 -13.29
N THR A 295 -4.15 -13.66 -14.12
CA THR A 295 -2.86 -13.11 -13.72
C THR A 295 -2.58 -11.93 -14.63
N VAL A 296 -2.51 -10.73 -14.07
CA VAL A 296 -2.32 -9.47 -14.79
C VAL A 296 -0.87 -9.03 -14.64
N PRO A 297 -0.04 -9.09 -15.69
CA PRO A 297 1.29 -8.49 -15.66
C PRO A 297 1.17 -6.97 -15.44
N VAL A 298 1.92 -6.45 -14.47
CA VAL A 298 2.02 -5.02 -14.16
C VAL A 298 3.50 -4.60 -14.15
N GLY A 299 3.82 -3.44 -13.64
CA GLY A 299 5.22 -3.02 -13.49
C GLY A 299 5.90 -3.60 -12.25
N LYS A 300 7.13 -3.13 -11.98
CA LYS A 300 8.02 -3.67 -10.95
C LYS A 300 7.49 -3.44 -9.54
N LEU A 301 7.45 -4.49 -8.74
CA LEU A 301 7.09 -4.53 -7.33
C LEU A 301 5.70 -3.88 -7.05
N PRO A 302 4.59 -4.46 -7.55
CA PRO A 302 3.27 -3.98 -7.19
C PRO A 302 3.04 -4.09 -5.69
N HIS A 303 2.53 -3.01 -5.06
CA HIS A 303 2.33 -2.90 -3.63
C HIS A 303 0.88 -2.54 -3.29
N GLY A 304 0.58 -1.25 -3.01
CA GLY A 304 -0.76 -0.80 -2.69
C GLY A 304 -1.75 -1.01 -3.83
N ILE A 305 -3.01 -1.32 -3.51
CA ILE A 305 -4.05 -1.60 -4.49
C ILE A 305 -5.40 -1.07 -4.02
N TRP A 306 -6.17 -0.45 -4.93
CA TRP A 306 -7.48 0.08 -4.61
C TRP A 306 -8.42 0.11 -5.82
N PRO A 307 -9.70 -0.32 -5.69
CA PRO A 307 -10.66 -0.28 -6.77
C PRO A 307 -11.27 1.13 -6.95
N SER A 308 -11.76 1.43 -8.14
CA SER A 308 -12.69 2.53 -8.36
C SER A 308 -14.03 2.25 -7.70
N GLY A 309 -14.81 3.30 -7.45
CA GLY A 309 -16.10 3.19 -6.78
C GLY A 309 -17.10 2.30 -7.52
N ASP A 310 -17.09 2.32 -8.84
CA ASP A 310 -17.94 1.50 -9.71
C ASP A 310 -17.36 0.10 -9.97
N GLY A 311 -16.16 -0.20 -9.45
CA GLY A 311 -15.48 -1.47 -9.67
C GLY A 311 -14.94 -1.68 -11.10
N SER A 312 -15.03 -0.68 -11.98
CA SER A 312 -14.56 -0.80 -13.37
C SER A 312 -13.03 -0.73 -13.52
N ARG A 313 -12.35 -0.21 -12.51
CA ARG A 313 -10.89 -0.05 -12.46
C ARG A 313 -10.32 -0.56 -11.15
N VAL A 314 -9.07 -1.00 -11.20
CA VAL A 314 -8.24 -1.23 -10.01
C VAL A 314 -6.91 -0.52 -10.22
N TYR A 315 -6.53 0.29 -9.25
CA TYR A 315 -5.29 1.06 -9.27
C TYR A 315 -4.23 0.38 -8.43
N VAL A 316 -3.00 0.33 -8.93
CA VAL A 316 -1.87 -0.40 -8.32
C VAL A 316 -0.63 0.47 -8.29
N GLY A 317 -0.06 0.68 -7.12
CA GLY A 317 1.23 1.34 -6.94
C GLY A 317 2.38 0.38 -7.31
N LEU A 318 3.28 0.83 -8.18
CA LEU A 318 4.44 0.08 -8.64
C LEU A 318 5.69 0.62 -7.94
N GLU A 319 6.02 0.04 -6.80
CA GLU A 319 7.01 0.57 -5.84
C GLU A 319 8.39 0.79 -6.47
N ASN A 320 8.86 -0.13 -7.32
CA ASN A 320 10.15 -0.04 -8.01
C ASN A 320 10.04 0.41 -9.48
N ALA A 321 8.94 1.09 -9.83
CA ALA A 321 8.74 1.71 -11.13
C ALA A 321 8.24 3.15 -11.04
N ASP A 322 7.99 3.67 -9.82
CA ASP A 322 7.49 5.02 -9.56
C ASP A 322 6.27 5.37 -10.42
N ALA A 323 5.33 4.44 -10.47
CA ALA A 323 4.16 4.55 -11.33
C ALA A 323 2.89 4.02 -10.66
N LEU A 324 1.76 4.53 -11.11
CA LEU A 324 0.43 4.04 -10.81
C LEU A 324 -0.12 3.32 -12.05
N ALA A 325 -0.36 2.01 -11.95
CA ALA A 325 -1.03 1.24 -12.99
C ALA A 325 -2.54 1.27 -12.79
N ALA A 326 -3.31 1.44 -13.87
CA ALA A 326 -4.75 1.27 -13.92
C ALA A 326 -5.10 -0.02 -14.66
N ILE A 327 -5.83 -0.94 -14.01
CA ILE A 327 -6.30 -2.21 -14.55
C ILE A 327 -7.78 -2.08 -14.87
N ASP A 328 -8.18 -2.42 -16.08
CA ASP A 328 -9.59 -2.61 -16.47
C ASP A 328 -10.09 -3.95 -15.94
N THR A 329 -11.14 -3.94 -15.12
CA THR A 329 -11.64 -5.17 -14.47
C THR A 329 -12.49 -6.04 -15.38
N ALA A 330 -12.99 -5.50 -16.49
CA ALA A 330 -13.74 -6.29 -17.46
C ALA A 330 -12.85 -7.21 -18.30
N THR A 331 -11.62 -6.74 -18.58
CA THR A 331 -10.61 -7.44 -19.41
C THR A 331 -9.44 -7.98 -18.60
N ASN A 332 -9.25 -7.52 -17.35
CA ASN A 332 -8.07 -7.78 -16.53
C ASN A 332 -6.75 -7.42 -17.26
N THR A 333 -6.71 -6.24 -17.86
CA THR A 333 -5.53 -5.71 -18.56
C THR A 333 -5.17 -4.33 -18.04
N VAL A 334 -3.87 -4.00 -18.04
CA VAL A 334 -3.40 -2.65 -17.73
C VAL A 334 -3.78 -1.72 -18.88
N VAL A 335 -4.50 -0.65 -18.57
CA VAL A 335 -4.95 0.36 -19.54
C VAL A 335 -4.17 1.67 -19.45
N ALA A 336 -3.48 1.92 -18.34
CA ALA A 336 -2.61 3.07 -18.17
C ALA A 336 -1.50 2.79 -17.16
N ASN A 337 -0.35 3.44 -17.36
CA ASN A 337 0.72 3.61 -16.39
C ASN A 337 1.00 5.10 -16.26
N VAL A 338 0.77 5.64 -15.08
CA VAL A 338 0.90 7.06 -14.77
C VAL A 338 2.19 7.26 -13.97
N PRO A 339 3.18 8.01 -14.45
CA PRO A 339 4.34 8.38 -13.65
C PRO A 339 3.91 9.21 -12.44
N ILE A 340 4.39 8.85 -11.26
CA ILE A 340 4.07 9.48 -9.97
C ILE A 340 5.36 9.66 -9.15
N GLY A 341 5.25 9.95 -7.86
CA GLY A 341 6.41 10.04 -6.97
C GLY A 341 7.02 8.68 -6.62
N GLN A 342 8.09 8.73 -5.81
CA GLN A 342 9.00 7.60 -5.59
C GLN A 342 8.50 6.60 -4.55
N ALA A 343 8.59 5.32 -4.89
CA ALA A 343 8.26 4.18 -4.04
C ALA A 343 6.81 4.26 -3.49
N PRO A 344 5.80 4.19 -4.37
CA PRO A 344 4.39 4.19 -3.95
C PRO A 344 4.06 2.99 -3.06
N GLN A 345 3.49 3.27 -1.86
CA GLN A 345 3.18 2.28 -0.83
C GLN A 345 1.67 2.00 -0.74
N ALA A 346 0.87 3.04 -0.53
CA ALA A 346 -0.58 2.92 -0.42
C ALA A 346 -1.30 3.71 -1.52
N ILE A 347 -2.49 3.24 -1.85
CA ILE A 347 -3.42 3.88 -2.78
C ILE A 347 -4.72 4.15 -2.03
N ALA A 348 -5.37 5.25 -2.33
CA ALA A 348 -6.76 5.52 -1.96
C ALA A 348 -7.52 6.11 -3.16
N TYR A 349 -8.56 5.43 -3.59
CA TYR A 349 -9.52 5.99 -4.55
C TYR A 349 -10.64 6.65 -3.75
N VAL A 350 -10.80 7.95 -3.90
CA VAL A 350 -11.80 8.73 -3.18
C VAL A 350 -12.86 9.23 -4.16
N PRO A 351 -14.06 8.63 -4.15
CA PRO A 351 -15.16 9.08 -4.99
C PRO A 351 -15.60 10.49 -4.61
N ASN A 352 -15.90 11.31 -5.60
CA ASN A 352 -16.38 12.69 -5.42
C ASN A 352 -15.50 13.49 -4.41
N ALA A 353 -14.19 13.29 -4.45
CA ALA A 353 -13.21 13.99 -3.59
C ALA A 353 -13.29 15.52 -3.79
N VAL A 354 -13.60 15.95 -5.01
CA VAL A 354 -13.73 17.35 -5.43
C VAL A 354 -15.17 17.64 -5.82
N PRO A 355 -16.04 18.05 -4.87
CA PRO A 355 -17.45 18.30 -5.15
C PRO A 355 -17.67 19.51 -6.05
N GLU A 356 -16.77 20.51 -5.97
CA GLU A 356 -16.81 21.76 -6.71
C GLU A 356 -15.41 22.19 -7.17
N GLY A 357 -15.34 22.92 -8.29
CA GLY A 357 -14.06 23.37 -8.86
C GLY A 357 -13.31 22.28 -9.62
N ASP A 358 -12.02 22.51 -9.82
CA ASP A 358 -11.11 21.60 -10.55
C ASP A 358 -10.23 20.73 -9.64
N GLY A 359 -10.20 21.01 -8.32
CA GLY A 359 -9.39 20.29 -7.34
C GLY A 359 -7.88 20.47 -7.51
N MET A 360 -7.44 21.53 -8.18
CA MET A 360 -6.03 21.83 -8.41
C MET A 360 -5.39 22.68 -7.31
N ALA A 361 -6.21 23.28 -6.44
CA ALA A 361 -5.72 24.11 -5.35
C ALA A 361 -4.75 23.31 -4.45
N GLY A 362 -3.68 23.95 -4.00
CA GLY A 362 -2.69 23.33 -3.10
C GLY A 362 -1.75 22.32 -3.76
N LEU A 363 -2.02 21.86 -4.99
CA LEU A 363 -1.13 20.94 -5.69
C LEU A 363 0.15 21.63 -6.15
N GLN A 364 1.25 20.90 -6.07
CA GLN A 364 2.57 21.32 -6.51
C GLN A 364 3.06 20.41 -7.66
N PRO A 365 3.96 20.91 -8.52
CA PRO A 365 4.68 20.04 -9.45
C PRO A 365 5.43 18.94 -8.68
N PRO A 366 5.64 17.75 -9.26
CA PRO A 366 6.40 16.67 -8.63
C PRO A 366 7.84 17.11 -8.27
N GLY A 367 8.37 18.12 -8.93
CA GLY A 367 9.72 18.67 -8.67
C GLY A 367 10.79 17.67 -9.06
N ILE A 368 11.99 17.89 -8.53
CA ILE A 368 13.07 16.88 -8.56
C ILE A 368 12.71 15.84 -7.50
N ALA A 369 11.66 15.10 -7.69
CA ALA A 369 11.42 13.90 -6.88
C ALA A 369 12.45 12.84 -7.28
N GLY A 370 13.69 13.20 -7.08
CA GLY A 370 14.93 12.49 -7.27
C GLY A 370 15.09 11.84 -8.64
N GLU A 371 16.20 12.05 -9.21
CA GLU A 371 16.66 11.20 -10.29
C GLU A 371 16.77 9.77 -9.74
N VAL A 372 15.83 8.92 -10.04
CA VAL A 372 15.86 7.50 -9.69
C VAL A 372 16.54 6.72 -10.81
N ALA A 373 17.43 5.80 -10.45
CA ALA A 373 17.93 4.80 -11.38
C ALA A 373 17.25 3.46 -11.08
N HIS A 374 16.57 2.92 -12.09
CA HIS A 374 15.96 1.60 -12.02
C HIS A 374 16.83 0.55 -12.71
N LEU A 375 17.33 -0.40 -11.94
CA LEU A 375 18.20 -1.47 -12.41
C LEU A 375 17.50 -2.83 -12.27
N THR A 376 18.05 -3.84 -12.93
CA THR A 376 17.53 -5.20 -12.89
C THR A 376 18.70 -6.17 -12.72
N LEU A 377 18.55 -7.18 -11.83
CA LEU A 377 19.50 -8.27 -11.73
C LEU A 377 18.84 -9.54 -12.28
N VAL A 378 19.60 -10.27 -13.06
CA VAL A 378 19.18 -11.53 -13.67
C VAL A 378 20.03 -12.70 -13.15
N PRO A 379 19.49 -13.93 -13.15
CA PRO A 379 20.24 -15.11 -12.71
C PRO A 379 21.50 -15.37 -13.54
N LEU A 380 22.52 -15.92 -12.89
CA LEU A 380 23.73 -16.44 -13.51
C LEU A 380 23.67 -17.96 -13.58
N GLN A 381 23.88 -18.53 -14.78
CA GLN A 381 24.05 -19.96 -14.98
C GLN A 381 25.35 -20.21 -15.74
N GLY A 382 26.28 -20.94 -15.13
CA GLY A 382 27.60 -21.19 -15.72
C GLY A 382 28.39 -19.90 -16.03
N GLY A 383 28.25 -18.86 -15.18
CA GLY A 383 28.89 -17.56 -15.37
C GLY A 383 28.28 -16.67 -16.45
N LYS A 384 27.11 -17.04 -17.00
CA LYS A 384 26.39 -16.26 -18.00
C LYS A 384 25.05 -15.78 -17.46
N ALA A 385 24.71 -14.51 -17.73
CA ALA A 385 23.40 -13.97 -17.44
C ALA A 385 22.32 -14.70 -18.27
N VAL A 386 21.26 -15.15 -17.63
CA VAL A 386 20.11 -15.80 -18.27
C VAL A 386 18.82 -15.07 -17.91
N ALA A 387 17.79 -15.25 -18.74
CA ALA A 387 16.47 -14.69 -18.43
C ALA A 387 15.93 -15.32 -17.13
N ALA A 388 15.37 -14.49 -16.26
CA ALA A 388 14.71 -14.97 -15.06
C ALA A 388 13.44 -15.76 -15.44
N ALA A 389 13.25 -16.94 -14.84
CA ALA A 389 12.03 -17.74 -15.01
C ALA A 389 10.78 -17.04 -14.43
N ASN A 390 11.00 -16.21 -13.40
CA ASN A 390 10.03 -15.33 -12.77
C ASN A 390 10.45 -13.87 -12.96
N ALA A 391 9.76 -12.94 -12.32
CA ALA A 391 10.19 -11.55 -12.32
C ALA A 391 11.63 -11.43 -11.81
N PRO A 392 12.50 -10.72 -12.53
CA PRO A 392 13.87 -10.50 -12.09
C PRO A 392 13.91 -9.63 -10.82
N THR A 393 15.01 -9.71 -10.07
CA THR A 393 15.30 -8.78 -8.98
C THR A 393 15.30 -7.36 -9.50
N SER A 394 14.46 -6.49 -8.95
CA SER A 394 14.41 -5.07 -9.28
C SER A 394 15.13 -4.25 -8.22
N VAL A 395 15.83 -3.21 -8.66
CA VAL A 395 16.60 -2.31 -7.80
C VAL A 395 16.28 -0.88 -8.16
N SER A 396 15.98 -0.06 -7.16
CA SER A 396 15.84 1.39 -7.29
C SER A 396 16.94 2.09 -6.49
N LEU A 397 17.56 3.09 -7.09
CA LEU A 397 18.55 3.96 -6.46
C LEU A 397 17.98 5.36 -6.36
N PHE A 398 17.72 5.82 -5.16
CA PHE A 398 17.16 7.14 -4.85
C PHE A 398 18.26 8.09 -4.40
N GLU A 399 18.25 9.30 -4.94
CA GLU A 399 19.08 10.38 -4.43
C GLU A 399 18.46 10.99 -3.17
N GLN A 400 19.25 11.03 -2.11
CA GLN A 400 18.88 11.59 -0.82
C GLN A 400 19.92 12.67 -0.41
N GLY A 401 20.25 13.54 -1.35
CA GLY A 401 21.26 14.58 -1.16
C GLY A 401 22.68 14.05 -1.18
N LEU A 402 23.35 13.99 -0.04
CA LEU A 402 24.73 13.44 0.02
C LEU A 402 24.76 11.91 0.07
N LEU A 403 23.63 11.27 0.25
CA LEU A 403 23.50 9.83 0.32
C LEU A 403 22.62 9.32 -0.81
N GLN A 404 22.87 8.11 -1.22
CA GLN A 404 21.99 7.33 -2.08
C GLN A 404 21.40 6.19 -1.27
N VAL A 405 20.10 5.96 -1.44
CA VAL A 405 19.41 4.79 -0.87
C VAL A 405 19.14 3.82 -2.00
N LEU A 406 19.60 2.61 -1.84
CA LEU A 406 19.26 1.48 -2.71
C LEU A 406 18.19 0.65 -2.03
N GLN A 407 17.13 0.34 -2.76
CA GLN A 407 16.17 -0.69 -2.38
C GLN A 407 16.11 -1.76 -3.46
N ALA A 408 16.35 -3.01 -3.07
CA ALA A 408 16.22 -4.16 -3.98
C ALA A 408 15.08 -5.07 -3.53
N SER A 409 14.23 -5.46 -4.49
CA SER A 409 13.28 -6.56 -4.34
C SER A 409 13.92 -7.81 -4.90
N ALA A 410 14.71 -8.49 -4.06
CA ALA A 410 15.42 -9.72 -4.41
C ALA A 410 14.43 -10.89 -4.52
N THR A 411 14.49 -11.64 -5.62
CA THR A 411 13.60 -12.76 -5.94
C THR A 411 14.35 -13.91 -6.58
N GLY A 412 13.74 -15.11 -6.61
CA GLY A 412 14.31 -16.27 -7.29
C GLY A 412 15.56 -16.84 -6.62
N LEU A 413 15.67 -16.66 -5.30
CA LEU A 413 16.74 -17.17 -4.47
C LEU A 413 16.28 -18.40 -3.65
N GLU A 414 17.23 -19.16 -3.11
CA GLU A 414 16.89 -20.26 -2.22
C GLU A 414 16.25 -19.74 -0.92
N PRO A 415 15.16 -20.35 -0.43
CA PRO A 415 14.50 -19.93 0.80
C PRO A 415 15.39 -20.07 2.04
N LYS A 416 15.24 -19.13 2.97
CA LYS A 416 15.90 -19.15 4.30
C LYS A 416 17.43 -19.31 4.23
N GLN A 417 18.04 -18.68 3.21
CA GLN A 417 19.49 -18.69 3.03
C GLN A 417 20.09 -17.29 3.18
N PRO A 418 21.30 -17.18 3.73
CA PRO A 418 22.01 -15.92 3.82
C PRO A 418 22.61 -15.52 2.47
N TYR A 419 22.44 -14.26 2.12
CA TYR A 419 22.98 -13.64 0.90
C TYR A 419 23.62 -12.29 1.21
N VAL A 420 24.40 -11.81 0.27
CA VAL A 420 24.93 -10.45 0.25
C VAL A 420 24.60 -9.78 -1.08
N LEU A 421 24.12 -8.56 -1.01
CA LEU A 421 24.09 -7.62 -2.12
C LEU A 421 25.45 -6.92 -2.15
N ALA A 422 26.15 -6.96 -3.27
CA ALA A 422 27.50 -6.44 -3.41
C ALA A 422 27.72 -5.76 -4.77
N LEU A 423 28.85 -5.06 -4.89
CA LEU A 423 29.39 -4.54 -6.14
C LEU A 423 30.52 -5.44 -6.62
N ALA A 424 30.45 -5.90 -7.88
CA ALA A 424 31.50 -6.67 -8.56
C ALA A 424 32.31 -5.78 -9.51
N GLU A 425 33.55 -6.16 -9.81
CA GLU A 425 34.43 -5.44 -10.74
C GLU A 425 34.02 -5.65 -12.20
N GLN A 426 33.52 -6.82 -12.52
CA GLN A 426 33.19 -7.20 -13.89
C GLN A 426 31.69 -7.40 -14.11
N PRO A 427 31.19 -7.21 -15.34
CA PRO A 427 29.79 -7.35 -15.67
C PRO A 427 29.24 -8.79 -15.56
N ASP A 428 30.11 -9.78 -15.55
CA ASP A 428 29.76 -11.19 -15.31
C ASP A 428 29.73 -11.56 -13.80
N GLY A 429 29.94 -10.57 -12.94
CA GLY A 429 29.96 -10.72 -11.50
C GLY A 429 31.31 -11.20 -10.94
N SER A 430 32.34 -11.35 -11.78
CA SER A 430 33.68 -11.75 -11.35
C SER A 430 34.50 -10.59 -10.76
N GLY A 431 35.65 -10.92 -10.18
CA GLY A 431 36.53 -9.99 -9.50
C GLY A 431 36.21 -9.83 -8.01
N THR A 432 36.76 -8.79 -7.40
CA THR A 432 36.57 -8.50 -5.98
C THR A 432 35.12 -8.01 -5.73
N LEU A 433 34.47 -8.62 -4.75
CA LEU A 433 33.14 -8.20 -4.32
C LEU A 433 33.21 -7.21 -3.15
N GLN A 434 32.61 -6.05 -3.32
CA GLN A 434 32.43 -5.06 -2.26
C GLN A 434 31.02 -5.21 -1.66
N PRO A 435 30.85 -5.72 -0.43
CA PRO A 435 29.57 -5.88 0.21
C PRO A 435 28.85 -4.54 0.43
N LEU A 436 27.56 -4.50 0.15
CA LEU A 436 26.66 -3.36 0.44
C LEU A 436 25.70 -3.70 1.58
N ALA A 437 25.04 -4.86 1.52
CA ALA A 437 24.09 -5.29 2.54
C ALA A 437 24.02 -6.81 2.62
N ASN A 438 24.03 -7.33 3.85
CA ASN A 438 23.76 -8.73 4.14
C ASN A 438 22.26 -8.91 4.38
N PHE A 439 21.70 -10.01 3.89
CA PHE A 439 20.28 -10.30 4.09
C PHE A 439 19.99 -11.80 4.15
N MET A 440 18.84 -12.15 4.69
CA MET A 440 18.29 -13.50 4.72
C MET A 440 17.05 -13.54 3.85
N THR A 441 16.93 -14.53 2.99
CA THR A 441 15.70 -14.74 2.24
C THR A 441 14.59 -15.28 3.15
N ASN A 442 13.37 -14.84 2.88
CA ASN A 442 12.18 -15.36 3.52
C ASN A 442 11.82 -16.78 3.02
N PRO A 443 10.81 -17.46 3.59
CA PRO A 443 10.38 -18.79 3.13
C PRO A 443 9.98 -18.88 1.66
N ALA A 444 9.66 -17.76 1.01
CA ALA A 444 9.33 -17.69 -0.41
C ALA A 444 10.55 -17.43 -1.32
N GLY A 445 11.78 -17.44 -0.78
CA GLY A 445 13.01 -17.20 -1.56
C GLY A 445 13.18 -15.75 -2.02
N ALA A 446 12.65 -14.79 -1.25
CA ALA A 446 12.68 -13.38 -1.57
C ALA A 446 13.08 -12.51 -0.37
N ALA A 447 13.50 -11.26 -0.64
CA ALA A 447 13.79 -10.27 0.39
C ALA A 447 13.64 -8.84 -0.16
N ILE A 448 13.28 -7.89 0.71
CA ILE A 448 13.49 -6.47 0.47
C ILE A 448 14.81 -6.10 1.14
N VAL A 449 15.74 -5.58 0.36
CA VAL A 449 17.11 -5.29 0.80
C VAL A 449 17.39 -3.80 0.63
N ASN A 450 17.85 -3.15 1.67
CA ASN A 450 18.23 -1.75 1.64
C ASN A 450 19.72 -1.59 1.85
N ALA A 451 20.33 -0.64 1.12
CA ALA A 451 21.71 -0.22 1.28
C ALA A 451 21.83 1.30 1.16
N ILE A 452 22.86 1.87 1.76
CA ILE A 452 23.11 3.31 1.76
C ILE A 452 24.57 3.55 1.35
N GLY A 453 24.78 4.54 0.51
CA GLY A 453 26.13 4.95 0.13
C GLY A 453 26.19 5.60 -1.26
N PRO A 454 27.38 5.98 -1.73
CA PRO A 454 27.58 6.51 -3.07
C PRO A 454 27.57 5.38 -4.11
N ILE A 455 26.42 4.76 -4.36
CA ILE A 455 26.28 3.56 -5.18
C ILE A 455 26.09 3.90 -6.67
N ARG A 456 25.27 4.92 -6.96
CA ARG A 456 24.90 5.30 -8.34
C ARG A 456 26.09 5.62 -9.21
N GLN A 457 27.02 6.43 -8.71
CA GLN A 457 28.24 6.80 -9.43
C GLN A 457 29.08 5.58 -9.81
N GLN A 458 29.13 4.58 -8.94
CA GLN A 458 29.87 3.34 -9.17
C GLN A 458 29.19 2.47 -10.23
N VAL A 459 27.87 2.28 -10.17
CA VAL A 459 27.14 1.41 -11.11
C VAL A 459 26.91 2.07 -12.48
N GLN A 460 26.90 3.40 -12.54
CA GLN A 460 26.74 4.16 -13.80
C GLN A 460 28.08 4.55 -14.45
N GLY A 461 29.18 4.53 -13.71
CA GLY A 461 30.50 4.82 -14.23
C GLY A 461 30.76 6.30 -14.51
N ALA A 462 30.34 7.21 -13.61
CA ALA A 462 30.42 8.66 -13.81
C ALA A 462 31.85 9.26 -13.85
N THR A 463 32.89 8.51 -13.43
CA THR A 463 34.26 9.02 -13.25
C THR A 463 35.35 8.22 -13.97
N GLY A 464 35.01 7.54 -15.06
CA GLY A 464 35.93 6.77 -15.87
C GLY A 464 35.58 5.27 -15.91
N ALA A 465 35.97 4.60 -17.02
CA ALA A 465 35.62 3.21 -17.28
C ALA A 465 36.10 2.24 -16.18
N ASP A 466 37.25 2.55 -15.56
CA ASP A 466 37.88 1.70 -14.56
C ASP A 466 37.20 1.73 -13.18
N SER A 467 36.28 2.67 -12.95
CA SER A 467 35.55 2.79 -11.68
C SER A 467 34.16 2.17 -11.70
N LYS A 468 33.67 1.76 -12.89
CA LYS A 468 32.35 1.13 -13.00
C LYS A 468 32.29 -0.19 -12.24
N ARG A 469 31.22 -0.39 -11.50
CA ARG A 469 30.93 -1.63 -10.76
C ARG A 469 29.55 -2.12 -11.15
N PHE A 470 29.30 -3.38 -10.87
CA PHE A 470 28.06 -4.07 -11.23
C PHE A 470 27.42 -4.66 -9.99
N LEU A 471 26.14 -4.45 -9.80
CA LEU A 471 25.39 -5.04 -8.69
C LEU A 471 25.27 -6.55 -8.88
N VAL A 472 25.52 -7.28 -7.81
CA VAL A 472 25.41 -8.75 -7.76
C VAL A 472 24.74 -9.20 -6.46
N ILE A 473 24.11 -10.37 -6.50
CA ILE A 473 23.72 -11.11 -5.30
C ILE A 473 24.53 -12.40 -5.26
N ALA A 474 25.16 -12.65 -4.13
CA ALA A 474 25.95 -13.85 -3.87
C ALA A 474 25.51 -14.54 -2.57
N PRO A 475 25.51 -15.89 -2.50
CA PRO A 475 25.32 -16.59 -1.24
C PRO A 475 26.44 -16.21 -0.27
N GLN A 476 26.12 -16.21 1.02
CA GLN A 476 27.09 -15.90 2.08
C GLN A 476 27.38 -17.14 2.93
N SER A 477 28.63 -17.42 3.15
CA SER A 477 29.08 -18.50 4.05
C SER A 477 30.23 -18.04 4.92
N GLY A 478 30.12 -18.21 6.24
CA GLY A 478 31.16 -17.80 7.19
C GLY A 478 31.47 -16.28 7.11
N GLY A 479 30.51 -15.44 6.77
CA GLY A 479 30.71 -13.99 6.66
C GLY A 479 31.36 -13.53 5.35
N LYS A 480 31.64 -14.44 4.42
CA LYS A 480 32.28 -14.13 3.12
C LYS A 480 31.31 -14.34 1.96
N PRO A 481 31.31 -13.47 0.94
CA PRO A 481 30.57 -13.69 -0.29
C PRO A 481 31.08 -14.95 -1.02
N GLY A 482 30.13 -15.75 -1.52
CA GLY A 482 30.42 -16.85 -2.45
C GLY A 482 30.37 -16.37 -3.91
N THR A 483 30.23 -17.31 -4.84
CA THR A 483 30.07 -17.01 -6.27
C THR A 483 28.72 -16.33 -6.50
N PRO A 484 28.67 -15.20 -7.23
CA PRO A 484 27.40 -14.55 -7.57
C PRO A 484 26.41 -15.47 -8.28
N VAL A 485 25.13 -15.37 -7.88
CA VAL A 485 24.00 -16.11 -8.48
C VAL A 485 23.10 -15.21 -9.29
N GLN A 486 23.19 -13.89 -9.08
CA GLN A 486 22.52 -12.87 -9.89
C GLN A 486 23.47 -11.73 -10.17
N VAL A 487 23.34 -11.11 -11.35
CA VAL A 487 24.14 -9.98 -11.81
C VAL A 487 23.26 -8.93 -12.48
N GLN A 488 23.69 -7.67 -12.40
CA GLN A 488 23.05 -6.55 -13.07
C GLN A 488 22.96 -6.79 -14.58
N SER A 489 21.74 -6.70 -15.12
CA SER A 489 21.51 -6.70 -16.58
C SER A 489 22.09 -5.42 -17.19
N LEU A 490 22.83 -5.57 -18.27
CA LEU A 490 23.40 -4.47 -19.05
C LEU A 490 22.39 -3.89 -20.04
#